data_18c27542156769d36f1f8d9ff5058c91
#
_entry.id   18c27542156769d36f1f8d9ff5058c91
#
_cell.length_a   1.000
_cell.length_b   1.000
_cell.length_c   1.000
_cell.angle_alpha   90.00
_cell.angle_beta   90.00
_cell.angle_gamma   90.00
#
_symmetry.space_group_name_H-M   'P 1'
#
loop_
_entity.id
_entity.type
_entity.pdbx_description
1 polymer ?
#
loop_
_entity_poly.entity_id
_entity_poly.type
_entity_poly.pdbx_seq_one_letter_code
_entity_poly.pdbx_strand_id
1 'polypeptide(L)'
;MNAVDPNRAGRVVFGWNSVRIVVPTMLLASLLAAAAWTIHWPVVGDAPLLHYVVFLIDHGRVPYKDIVEIDMPGTYALQWAAIHWLGPGGGGWRVFDFGLMAAAMAAMIAMTWPEDWLGGFFGGALFALIHFRDGPTHTGQRDLMMAVMTLIACAWLMYAVRQKRVWAAGVFGLFAGVAATVKPSGVLFGAVLAALLWLRLRELKLAKAPYMIASTVGFAIPVIACGLYLVHQGALGAFVAVMRGIAAYHASLGRPSLPVLIVGSFPTVLLTVAIPALALLVLEKTWKRWEVQVMLACIVMGATSYIIQGKGFPYHRYPEEAFLALLCGALLVGGMRATGYRRVIAVAGLLAGALYLAPSSAAIARGYDWHDQEFQQMLTADLTQLGGARLDGKVQCFEMAAECQNTLYNMKLVEATGYMYDCYLFQPQQTPVSLKYREDFWEALHANPPQVLVVTDQECFKQARNFGLAGRWPQFQHYLESEYTLAAQRTPPHTLGWWRHPAVPFSYQLYVRRQP
;
A
#
# COMPACT_ATOMS: atom_id res chain seq x y z
N MET A 1 -15.14 52.08 -47.36
CA MET A 1 -15.02 50.61 -47.40
C MET A 1 -13.80 50.24 -46.62
N ASN A 2 -13.99 49.87 -45.30
CA ASN A 2 -12.91 49.45 -44.47
C ASN A 2 -12.65 47.95 -44.71
N ALA A 3 -11.47 47.61 -45.16
CA ALA A 3 -11.03 46.25 -45.38
C ALA A 3 -10.99 45.55 -44.03
N VAL A 4 -11.80 44.52 -43.87
CA VAL A 4 -11.78 43.61 -42.71
C VAL A 4 -10.49 42.76 -42.83
N ASP A 5 -9.59 42.93 -41.88
CA ASP A 5 -8.36 42.13 -41.75
C ASP A 5 -8.71 40.64 -41.56
N PRO A 6 -8.40 39.74 -42.51
CA PRO A 6 -8.74 38.32 -42.42
C PRO A 6 -7.91 37.56 -41.40
N ASN A 7 -6.95 38.17 -40.71
CA ASN A 7 -6.08 37.54 -39.71
C ASN A 7 -6.61 37.62 -38.25
N ARG A 8 -7.83 38.13 -38.03
CA ARG A 8 -8.53 38.03 -36.74
C ARG A 8 -9.38 36.75 -36.60
N ALA A 9 -9.00 35.65 -37.24
CA ALA A 9 -9.50 34.35 -36.85
C ALA A 9 -9.04 34.10 -35.43
N GLY A 10 -9.98 34.11 -34.49
CA GLY A 10 -9.75 34.10 -33.07
C GLY A 10 -8.81 33.00 -32.62
N ARG A 11 -7.58 33.36 -32.32
CA ARG A 11 -6.73 32.52 -31.48
C ARG A 11 -7.46 32.39 -30.11
N VAL A 12 -8.16 31.29 -29.89
CA VAL A 12 -8.56 30.88 -28.54
C VAL A 12 -7.24 30.57 -27.82
N VAL A 13 -6.58 31.63 -27.34
CA VAL A 13 -5.47 31.50 -26.42
C VAL A 13 -6.12 31.13 -25.09
N PHE A 14 -6.13 29.84 -24.74
CA PHE A 14 -6.41 29.42 -23.37
C PHE A 14 -5.48 30.22 -22.46
N GLY A 15 -6.00 31.27 -21.88
CA GLY A 15 -5.26 32.16 -20.99
C GLY A 15 -4.88 31.38 -19.70
N TRP A 16 -3.86 31.85 -19.01
CA TRP A 16 -3.47 31.34 -17.70
C TRP A 16 -4.65 31.17 -16.72
N ASN A 17 -5.57 32.16 -16.74
CA ASN A 17 -6.77 32.13 -15.89
C ASN A 17 -7.71 30.97 -16.24
N SER A 18 -7.89 30.64 -17.50
CA SER A 18 -8.74 29.51 -17.92
C SER A 18 -8.16 28.18 -17.45
N VAL A 19 -6.85 27.96 -17.57
CA VAL A 19 -6.19 26.75 -17.09
C VAL A 19 -6.31 26.61 -15.56
N ARG A 20 -6.15 27.72 -14.82
CA ARG A 20 -6.30 27.75 -13.34
C ARG A 20 -7.72 27.46 -12.86
N ILE A 21 -8.71 27.57 -13.71
CA ILE A 21 -10.10 27.21 -13.40
C ILE A 21 -10.39 25.80 -13.88
N VAL A 22 -10.14 25.51 -15.15
CA VAL A 22 -10.52 24.22 -15.77
C VAL A 22 -9.79 23.04 -15.14
N VAL A 23 -8.47 23.14 -14.92
CA VAL A 23 -7.68 22.01 -14.40
C VAL A 23 -8.13 21.59 -12.99
N PRO A 24 -8.17 22.48 -11.97
CA PRO A 24 -8.61 22.07 -10.64
C PRO A 24 -10.09 21.66 -10.59
N THR A 25 -10.96 22.26 -11.39
CA THR A 25 -12.38 21.88 -11.45
C THR A 25 -12.54 20.46 -11.98
N MET A 26 -11.87 20.10 -13.06
CA MET A 26 -11.96 18.75 -13.64
C MET A 26 -11.33 17.69 -12.73
N LEU A 27 -10.19 18.00 -12.09
CA LEU A 27 -9.57 17.13 -11.10
C LEU A 27 -10.49 16.91 -9.89
N LEU A 28 -11.04 17.99 -9.34
CA LEU A 28 -11.96 17.91 -8.20
C LEU A 28 -13.23 17.13 -8.56
N ALA A 29 -13.82 17.37 -9.70
CA ALA A 29 -14.99 16.63 -10.17
C ALA A 29 -14.70 15.13 -10.30
N SER A 30 -13.54 14.78 -10.89
CA SER A 30 -13.10 13.38 -11.02
C SER A 30 -12.83 12.73 -9.66
N LEU A 31 -12.21 13.45 -8.71
CA LEU A 31 -11.98 12.99 -7.34
C LEU A 31 -13.29 12.73 -6.60
N LEU A 32 -14.23 13.67 -6.65
CA LEU A 32 -15.53 13.54 -6.00
C LEU A 32 -16.32 12.37 -6.60
N ALA A 33 -16.31 12.22 -7.92
CA ALA A 33 -16.93 11.08 -8.59
C ALA A 33 -16.30 9.76 -8.16
N ALA A 34 -14.97 9.64 -8.15
CA ALA A 34 -14.27 8.44 -7.71
C ALA A 34 -14.54 8.15 -6.22
N ALA A 35 -14.48 9.15 -5.34
CA ALA A 35 -14.75 8.99 -3.93
C ALA A 35 -16.19 8.50 -3.66
N ALA A 36 -17.19 9.09 -4.35
CA ALA A 36 -18.59 8.68 -4.23
C ALA A 36 -18.83 7.22 -4.64
N TRP A 37 -18.12 6.73 -5.65
CA TRP A 37 -18.20 5.34 -6.07
C TRP A 37 -17.46 4.39 -5.14
N THR A 38 -16.27 4.78 -4.68
CA THR A 38 -15.38 3.89 -3.93
C THR A 38 -15.67 3.85 -2.43
N ILE A 39 -16.55 4.73 -1.91
CA ILE A 39 -16.90 4.77 -0.48
C ILE A 39 -17.48 3.46 0.05
N HIS A 40 -18.11 2.69 -0.83
CA HIS A 40 -18.75 1.41 -0.49
C HIS A 40 -17.83 0.19 -0.69
N TRP A 41 -16.59 0.39 -1.09
CA TRP A 41 -15.68 -0.73 -1.29
C TRP A 41 -15.45 -1.50 0.00
N PRO A 42 -15.46 -2.84 -0.06
CA PRO A 42 -15.22 -3.69 1.09
C PRO A 42 -13.76 -3.67 1.52
N VAL A 43 -13.50 -4.23 2.68
CA VAL A 43 -12.12 -4.52 3.15
C VAL A 43 -11.65 -5.79 2.44
N VAL A 44 -10.68 -5.66 1.54
CA VAL A 44 -10.15 -6.75 0.70
C VAL A 44 -8.64 -6.61 0.48
N GLY A 45 -8.02 -7.59 -0.16
CA GLY A 45 -6.57 -7.62 -0.37
C GLY A 45 -5.83 -7.99 0.91
N ASP A 46 -4.77 -7.26 1.28
CA ASP A 46 -3.98 -7.51 2.50
C ASP A 46 -4.66 -6.93 3.76
N ALA A 47 -5.60 -6.00 3.61
CA ALA A 47 -6.24 -5.31 4.73
C ALA A 47 -7.00 -6.26 5.68
N PRO A 48 -7.78 -7.26 5.22
CA PRO A 48 -8.44 -8.23 6.09
C PRO A 48 -7.50 -8.97 7.01
N LEU A 49 -6.35 -9.43 6.50
CA LEU A 49 -5.33 -10.08 7.31
C LEU A 49 -4.84 -9.16 8.43
N LEU A 50 -4.52 -7.91 8.08
CA LEU A 50 -4.03 -6.93 9.06
C LEU A 50 -5.10 -6.57 10.09
N HIS A 51 -6.37 -6.46 9.68
CA HIS A 51 -7.50 -6.29 10.59
C HIS A 51 -7.63 -7.50 11.54
N TYR A 52 -7.45 -8.70 11.01
CA TYR A 52 -7.50 -9.92 11.81
C TYR A 52 -6.34 -10.01 12.80
N VAL A 53 -5.12 -9.62 12.41
CA VAL A 53 -3.98 -9.52 13.33
C VAL A 53 -4.28 -8.52 14.46
N VAL A 54 -4.85 -7.35 14.16
CA VAL A 54 -5.27 -6.39 15.20
C VAL A 54 -6.33 -6.99 16.13
N PHE A 55 -7.31 -7.68 15.58
CA PHE A 55 -8.32 -8.40 16.37
C PHE A 55 -7.68 -9.44 17.30
N LEU A 56 -6.70 -10.20 16.83
CA LEU A 56 -5.98 -11.16 17.66
C LEU A 56 -5.16 -10.49 18.77
N ILE A 57 -4.54 -9.32 18.48
CA ILE A 57 -3.83 -8.51 19.47
C ILE A 57 -4.80 -8.04 20.58
N ASP A 58 -5.99 -7.58 20.21
CA ASP A 58 -7.03 -7.15 21.17
C ASP A 58 -7.54 -8.32 22.01
N HIS A 59 -7.38 -9.58 21.53
CA HIS A 59 -7.68 -10.82 22.28
C HIS A 59 -6.47 -11.40 23.01
N GLY A 60 -5.42 -10.57 23.22
CA GLY A 60 -4.26 -10.91 24.04
C GLY A 60 -3.19 -11.76 23.34
N ARG A 61 -3.29 -11.95 22.01
CA ARG A 61 -2.24 -12.61 21.24
C ARG A 61 -1.10 -11.63 20.94
N VAL A 62 0.12 -12.10 21.09
CA VAL A 62 1.33 -11.28 20.93
C VAL A 62 1.89 -11.44 19.51
N PRO A 63 2.06 -10.34 18.73
CA PRO A 63 2.65 -10.40 17.41
C PRO A 63 4.03 -11.08 17.42
N TYR A 64 4.32 -11.83 16.37
CA TYR A 64 5.55 -12.61 16.13
C TYR A 64 5.75 -13.81 17.08
N LYS A 65 5.11 -13.83 18.23
CA LYS A 65 5.19 -14.91 19.21
C LYS A 65 4.01 -15.87 19.08
N ASP A 66 2.79 -15.31 19.18
CA ASP A 66 1.53 -16.05 19.08
C ASP A 66 0.88 -15.89 17.71
N ILE A 67 1.32 -14.90 16.92
CA ILE A 67 0.85 -14.60 15.56
C ILE A 67 2.07 -14.58 14.66
N VAL A 68 2.23 -15.60 13.84
CA VAL A 68 3.38 -15.71 12.92
C VAL A 68 3.06 -14.97 11.63
N GLU A 69 3.40 -13.68 11.61
CA GLU A 69 3.17 -12.78 10.52
C GLU A 69 4.42 -11.90 10.28
N ILE A 70 4.62 -11.37 9.05
CA ILE A 70 5.88 -10.78 8.60
C ILE A 70 5.88 -9.25 8.54
N ASP A 71 4.77 -8.62 8.90
CA ASP A 71 4.65 -7.16 8.81
C ASP A 71 5.34 -6.44 9.97
N MET A 72 5.71 -5.19 9.73
CA MET A 72 6.39 -4.37 10.72
C MET A 72 5.43 -3.85 11.80
N PRO A 73 5.90 -3.65 13.04
CA PRO A 73 5.04 -3.24 14.16
C PRO A 73 4.27 -1.94 13.92
N GLY A 74 4.85 -0.98 13.19
CA GLY A 74 4.19 0.28 12.84
C GLY A 74 2.98 0.08 11.93
N THR A 75 2.95 -0.98 11.11
CA THR A 75 1.78 -1.36 10.32
C THR A 75 0.62 -1.69 11.25
N TYR A 76 0.83 -2.55 12.23
CA TYR A 76 -0.22 -2.91 13.20
C TYR A 76 -0.68 -1.72 14.03
N ALA A 77 0.24 -0.83 14.43
CA ALA A 77 -0.12 0.38 15.17
C ALA A 77 -1.03 1.32 14.36
N LEU A 78 -0.76 1.53 13.06
CA LEU A 78 -1.62 2.33 12.19
C LEU A 78 -2.96 1.66 11.92
N GLN A 79 -2.97 0.34 11.69
CA GLN A 79 -4.19 -0.45 11.53
C GLN A 79 -5.06 -0.40 12.81
N TRP A 80 -4.42 -0.58 13.97
CA TRP A 80 -5.08 -0.50 15.26
C TRP A 80 -5.73 0.88 15.46
N ALA A 81 -4.99 1.95 15.19
CA ALA A 81 -5.53 3.30 15.28
C ALA A 81 -6.71 3.53 14.32
N ALA A 82 -6.61 3.05 13.07
CA ALA A 82 -7.69 3.16 12.11
C ALA A 82 -8.96 2.44 12.58
N ILE A 83 -8.83 1.19 13.04
CA ILE A 83 -9.96 0.37 13.50
C ILE A 83 -10.62 0.96 14.75
N HIS A 84 -9.83 1.39 15.74
CA HIS A 84 -10.36 1.88 17.01
C HIS A 84 -10.93 3.30 16.95
N TRP A 85 -10.39 4.16 16.07
CA TRP A 85 -10.86 5.55 15.98
C TRP A 85 -11.93 5.76 14.91
N LEU A 86 -11.91 4.94 13.82
CA LEU A 86 -12.81 5.12 12.69
C LEU A 86 -13.83 3.98 12.55
N GLY A 87 -13.65 2.91 13.32
CA GLY A 87 -14.52 1.73 13.33
C GLY A 87 -14.00 0.55 12.52
N PRO A 88 -14.43 -0.68 12.88
CA PRO A 88 -13.87 -1.93 12.37
C PRO A 88 -14.46 -2.38 11.01
N GLY A 89 -15.20 -1.56 10.32
CA GLY A 89 -15.87 -1.93 9.06
C GLY A 89 -15.29 -1.24 7.85
N GLY A 90 -15.82 -1.60 6.68
CA GLY A 90 -15.43 -1.02 5.39
C GLY A 90 -15.52 0.51 5.37
N GLY A 91 -16.56 1.09 6.00
CA GLY A 91 -16.71 2.55 6.08
C GLY A 91 -15.57 3.22 6.84
N GLY A 92 -15.19 2.73 8.02
CA GLY A 92 -14.05 3.25 8.78
C GLY A 92 -12.75 3.11 8.01
N TRP A 93 -12.55 1.97 7.36
CA TRP A 93 -11.38 1.72 6.51
C TRP A 93 -11.30 2.68 5.31
N ARG A 94 -12.43 2.97 4.66
CA ARG A 94 -12.48 3.95 3.57
C ARG A 94 -12.19 5.38 4.05
N VAL A 95 -12.69 5.77 5.22
CA VAL A 95 -12.34 7.06 5.84
C VAL A 95 -10.83 7.15 6.09
N PHE A 96 -10.21 6.10 6.59
CA PHE A 96 -8.75 6.02 6.76
C PHE A 96 -8.02 6.19 5.43
N ASP A 97 -8.42 5.46 4.40
CA ASP A 97 -7.81 5.50 3.08
C ASP A 97 -7.95 6.89 2.41
N PHE A 98 -9.15 7.50 2.48
CA PHE A 98 -9.36 8.89 2.03
C PHE A 98 -8.51 9.88 2.83
N GLY A 99 -8.33 9.64 4.13
CA GLY A 99 -7.44 10.41 5.00
C GLY A 99 -5.99 10.36 4.54
N LEU A 100 -5.51 9.18 4.14
CA LEU A 100 -4.17 9.03 3.55
C LEU A 100 -4.03 9.82 2.24
N MET A 101 -5.03 9.76 1.36
CA MET A 101 -5.00 10.52 0.11
C MET A 101 -5.04 12.04 0.37
N ALA A 102 -5.87 12.49 1.29
CA ALA A 102 -5.93 13.90 1.68
C ALA A 102 -4.61 14.39 2.30
N ALA A 103 -3.98 13.57 3.15
CA ALA A 103 -2.69 13.88 3.74
C ALA A 103 -1.56 13.95 2.69
N ALA A 104 -1.55 13.01 1.71
CA ALA A 104 -0.63 13.05 0.59
C ALA A 104 -0.78 14.33 -0.22
N MET A 105 -2.01 14.68 -0.59
CA MET A 105 -2.30 15.90 -1.35
C MET A 105 -1.92 17.16 -0.57
N ALA A 106 -2.22 17.22 0.73
CA ALA A 106 -1.84 18.35 1.59
C ALA A 106 -0.32 18.50 1.68
N ALA A 107 0.43 17.39 1.83
CA ALA A 107 1.89 17.41 1.83
C ALA A 107 2.46 17.89 0.49
N MET A 108 1.91 17.43 -0.64
CA MET A 108 2.31 17.87 -1.98
C MET A 108 2.03 19.37 -2.20
N ILE A 109 0.87 19.85 -1.76
CA ILE A 109 0.53 21.29 -1.79
C ILE A 109 1.52 22.07 -0.94
N ALA A 110 1.83 21.64 0.28
CA ALA A 110 2.79 22.31 1.16
C ALA A 110 4.20 22.40 0.56
N MET A 111 4.63 21.36 -0.17
CA MET A 111 5.92 21.36 -0.86
C MET A 111 5.98 22.39 -2.00
N THR A 112 4.89 22.59 -2.73
CA THR A 112 4.83 23.49 -3.89
C THR A 112 4.27 24.87 -3.58
N TRP A 113 3.64 25.07 -2.43
CA TRP A 113 2.98 26.32 -2.00
C TRP A 113 3.79 27.61 -2.22
N PRO A 114 5.10 27.64 -1.95
CA PRO A 114 5.90 28.85 -2.13
C PRO A 114 5.96 29.34 -3.58
N GLU A 115 5.69 28.47 -4.55
CA GLU A 115 5.70 28.79 -5.97
C GLU A 115 4.28 28.86 -6.54
N ASP A 116 3.57 27.76 -6.43
CA ASP A 116 2.16 27.63 -6.83
C ASP A 116 1.54 26.37 -6.24
N TRP A 117 0.55 26.50 -5.38
CA TRP A 117 -0.19 25.41 -4.75
C TRP A 117 -0.81 24.45 -5.78
N LEU A 118 -1.15 24.95 -6.99
CA LEU A 118 -1.78 24.16 -8.04
C LEU A 118 -0.90 22.98 -8.49
N GLY A 119 0.43 23.12 -8.42
CA GLY A 119 1.34 22.01 -8.74
C GLY A 119 1.17 20.82 -7.80
N GLY A 120 1.12 21.09 -6.51
CA GLY A 120 0.88 20.04 -5.50
C GLY A 120 -0.53 19.49 -5.55
N PHE A 121 -1.53 20.32 -5.77
CA PHE A 121 -2.91 19.88 -5.96
C PHE A 121 -3.06 18.96 -7.18
N PHE A 122 -2.47 19.35 -8.33
CA PHE A 122 -2.48 18.54 -9.55
C PHE A 122 -1.84 17.16 -9.30
N GLY A 123 -0.63 17.14 -8.72
CA GLY A 123 0.06 15.89 -8.42
C GLY A 123 -0.70 15.02 -7.43
N GLY A 124 -1.21 15.61 -6.33
CA GLY A 124 -1.96 14.90 -5.30
C GLY A 124 -3.30 14.35 -5.80
N ALA A 125 -4.02 15.12 -6.61
CA ALA A 125 -5.27 14.69 -7.23
C ALA A 125 -5.06 13.51 -8.19
N LEU A 126 -4.03 13.57 -9.03
CA LEU A 126 -3.69 12.45 -9.93
C LEU A 126 -3.26 11.23 -9.14
N PHE A 127 -2.43 11.37 -8.12
CA PHE A 127 -2.02 10.26 -7.27
C PHE A 127 -3.22 9.57 -6.61
N ALA A 128 -4.14 10.33 -6.02
CA ALA A 128 -5.37 9.79 -5.43
C ALA A 128 -6.26 9.09 -6.47
N LEU A 129 -6.40 9.66 -7.67
CA LEU A 129 -7.19 9.07 -8.75
C LEU A 129 -6.56 7.78 -9.30
N ILE A 130 -5.23 7.69 -9.35
CA ILE A 130 -4.51 6.47 -9.73
C ILE A 130 -4.72 5.41 -8.66
N HIS A 131 -4.61 5.77 -7.38
CA HIS A 131 -4.91 4.87 -6.28
C HIS A 131 -6.33 4.28 -6.38
N PHE A 132 -7.34 5.10 -6.65
CA PHE A 132 -8.71 4.59 -6.85
C PHE A 132 -8.83 3.73 -8.12
N ARG A 133 -8.13 4.07 -9.20
CA ARG A 133 -8.05 3.26 -10.41
C ARG A 133 -7.48 1.86 -10.15
N ASP A 134 -6.52 1.73 -9.23
CA ASP A 134 -5.86 0.47 -8.93
C ASP A 134 -6.79 -0.51 -8.20
N GLY A 135 -7.87 -0.01 -7.61
CA GLY A 135 -8.98 -0.82 -7.10
C GLY A 135 -8.94 -1.09 -5.60
N PRO A 136 -9.99 -1.78 -5.09
CA PRO A 136 -10.21 -1.94 -3.65
C PRO A 136 -9.12 -2.74 -2.92
N THR A 137 -8.42 -3.64 -3.60
CA THR A 137 -7.31 -4.43 -3.02
C THR A 137 -6.07 -3.59 -2.68
N HIS A 138 -6.04 -2.33 -3.13
CA HIS A 138 -4.95 -1.39 -2.90
C HIS A 138 -5.21 -0.44 -1.72
N THR A 139 -6.43 -0.48 -1.14
CA THR A 139 -6.79 0.43 -0.04
C THR A 139 -5.95 0.17 1.20
N GLY A 140 -5.38 1.24 1.76
CA GLY A 140 -4.57 1.19 2.99
C GLY A 140 -3.37 0.26 2.92
N GLN A 141 -2.83 -0.01 1.73
CA GLN A 141 -1.62 -0.82 1.57
C GLN A 141 -0.42 -0.18 2.29
N ARG A 142 0.47 -1.02 2.80
CA ARG A 142 1.68 -0.59 3.54
C ARG A 142 2.57 0.34 2.74
N ASP A 143 2.72 0.09 1.45
CA ASP A 143 3.49 0.97 0.55
C ASP A 143 2.84 2.34 0.40
N LEU A 144 1.49 2.41 0.40
CA LEU A 144 0.74 3.65 0.42
C LEU A 144 0.98 4.42 1.72
N MET A 145 0.83 3.76 2.89
CA MET A 145 1.09 4.37 4.19
C MET A 145 2.52 4.91 4.26
N MET A 146 3.52 4.12 3.86
CA MET A 146 4.92 4.54 3.82
C MET A 146 5.13 5.73 2.87
N ALA A 147 4.53 5.72 1.68
CA ALA A 147 4.63 6.82 0.72
C ALA A 147 4.06 8.12 1.29
N VAL A 148 2.88 8.06 1.94
CA VAL A 148 2.24 9.22 2.58
C VAL A 148 3.10 9.78 3.71
N MET A 149 3.62 8.92 4.60
CA MET A 149 4.52 9.35 5.68
C MET A 149 5.80 9.97 5.12
N THR A 150 6.34 9.43 4.02
CA THR A 150 7.51 9.99 3.35
C THR A 150 7.22 11.35 2.70
N LEU A 151 6.05 11.53 2.08
CA LEU A 151 5.62 12.84 1.55
C LEU A 151 5.52 13.89 2.66
N ILE A 152 4.90 13.54 3.80
CA ILE A 152 4.81 14.43 4.95
C ILE A 152 6.21 14.75 5.50
N ALA A 153 7.09 13.75 5.60
CA ALA A 153 8.47 13.95 5.99
C ALA A 153 9.19 14.94 5.05
N CYS A 154 9.04 14.78 3.72
CA CYS A 154 9.61 15.70 2.74
C CYS A 154 9.06 17.13 2.86
N ALA A 155 7.77 17.29 3.11
CA ALA A 155 7.17 18.60 3.32
C ALA A 155 7.80 19.31 4.53
N TRP A 156 7.98 18.60 5.65
CA TRP A 156 8.64 19.13 6.85
C TRP A 156 10.14 19.37 6.65
N LEU A 157 10.82 18.51 5.90
CA LEU A 157 12.23 18.72 5.52
C LEU A 157 12.39 20.01 4.73
N MET A 158 11.53 20.25 3.70
CA MET A 158 11.57 21.45 2.91
C MET A 158 11.22 22.69 3.74
N TYR A 159 10.24 22.58 4.62
CA TYR A 159 9.87 23.66 5.56
C TYR A 159 11.03 23.98 6.51
N ALA A 160 11.69 22.97 7.09
CA ALA A 160 12.83 23.16 7.98
C ALA A 160 13.97 23.97 7.34
N VAL A 161 14.26 23.68 6.07
CA VAL A 161 15.31 24.39 5.31
C VAL A 161 14.86 25.80 4.93
N ARG A 162 13.64 25.97 4.39
CA ARG A 162 13.11 27.26 3.95
C ARG A 162 12.96 28.25 5.09
N GLN A 163 12.43 27.80 6.23
CA GLN A 163 12.17 28.64 7.40
C GLN A 163 13.32 28.65 8.41
N LYS A 164 14.39 27.89 8.14
CA LYS A 164 15.53 27.73 9.03
C LYS A 164 15.12 27.31 10.46
N ARG A 165 14.16 26.38 10.57
CA ARG A 165 13.60 25.91 11.85
C ARG A 165 14.10 24.51 12.20
N VAL A 166 14.92 24.41 13.24
CA VAL A 166 15.49 23.13 13.72
C VAL A 166 14.40 22.14 14.16
N TRP A 167 13.37 22.61 14.89
CA TRP A 167 12.30 21.74 15.36
C TRP A 167 11.56 21.02 14.20
N ALA A 168 11.42 21.67 13.05
CA ALA A 168 10.80 21.08 11.88
C ALA A 168 11.62 19.92 11.28
N ALA A 169 12.95 19.93 11.48
CA ALA A 169 13.79 18.79 11.17
C ALA A 169 13.49 17.59 12.10
N GLY A 170 13.10 17.85 13.35
CA GLY A 170 12.60 16.81 14.26
C GLY A 170 11.29 16.18 13.76
N VAL A 171 10.35 16.99 13.27
CA VAL A 171 9.10 16.49 12.67
C VAL A 171 9.36 15.71 11.39
N PHE A 172 10.27 16.17 10.53
CA PHE A 172 10.78 15.38 9.39
C PHE A 172 11.25 14.00 9.85
N GLY A 173 12.12 13.96 10.87
CA GLY A 173 12.62 12.71 11.43
C GLY A 173 11.50 11.81 11.95
N LEU A 174 10.52 12.37 12.67
CA LEU A 174 9.38 11.63 13.21
C LEU A 174 8.60 10.88 12.11
N PHE A 175 8.22 11.56 11.03
CA PHE A 175 7.48 10.92 9.94
C PHE A 175 8.33 9.95 9.12
N ALA A 176 9.63 10.23 8.96
CA ALA A 176 10.57 9.28 8.37
C ALA A 176 10.72 8.00 9.23
N GLY A 177 10.73 8.16 10.55
CA GLY A 177 10.73 7.03 11.50
C GLY A 177 9.43 6.24 11.47
N VAL A 178 8.26 6.90 11.39
CA VAL A 178 6.97 6.20 11.18
C VAL A 178 7.02 5.40 9.88
N ALA A 179 7.46 5.98 8.76
CA ALA A 179 7.59 5.28 7.49
C ALA A 179 8.49 4.02 7.62
N ALA A 180 9.59 4.12 8.37
CA ALA A 180 10.52 3.03 8.64
C ALA A 180 9.91 1.92 9.51
N THR A 181 9.02 2.25 10.45
CA THR A 181 8.31 1.25 11.27
C THR A 181 7.14 0.59 10.53
N VAL A 182 6.63 1.19 9.45
CA VAL A 182 5.62 0.58 8.57
C VAL A 182 6.28 -0.38 7.58
N LYS A 183 7.42 0.01 7.01
CA LYS A 183 8.13 -0.80 6.02
C LYS A 183 9.64 -0.57 6.09
N PRO A 184 10.49 -1.63 6.05
CA PRO A 184 11.93 -1.48 6.17
C PRO A 184 12.57 -0.54 5.12
N SER A 185 11.99 -0.47 3.91
CA SER A 185 12.46 0.46 2.87
C SER A 185 12.32 1.94 3.27
N GLY A 186 11.45 2.28 4.21
CA GLY A 186 11.35 3.63 4.79
C GLY A 186 12.66 4.13 5.41
N VAL A 187 13.52 3.22 5.93
CA VAL A 187 14.86 3.57 6.42
C VAL A 187 15.72 4.15 5.31
N LEU A 188 15.66 3.57 4.10
CA LEU A 188 16.44 4.04 2.95
C LEU A 188 16.00 5.44 2.51
N PHE A 189 14.68 5.69 2.48
CA PHE A 189 14.16 7.04 2.19
C PHE A 189 14.63 8.03 3.25
N GLY A 190 14.51 7.69 4.53
CA GLY A 190 14.99 8.54 5.64
C GLY A 190 16.48 8.88 5.53
N ALA A 191 17.32 7.90 5.21
CA ALA A 191 18.77 8.09 5.07
C ALA A 191 19.11 9.00 3.89
N VAL A 192 18.50 8.79 2.71
CA VAL A 192 18.74 9.63 1.53
C VAL A 192 18.26 11.06 1.78
N LEU A 193 17.11 11.25 2.38
CA LEU A 193 16.58 12.56 2.72
C LEU A 193 17.44 13.29 3.77
N ALA A 194 17.96 12.58 4.77
CA ALA A 194 18.91 13.13 5.74
C ALA A 194 20.23 13.56 5.08
N ALA A 195 20.74 12.78 4.11
CA ALA A 195 21.91 13.16 3.33
C ALA A 195 21.65 14.43 2.50
N LEU A 196 20.50 14.53 1.83
CA LEU A 196 20.13 15.73 1.09
C LEU A 196 19.95 16.95 2.01
N LEU A 197 19.39 16.77 3.20
CA LEU A 197 19.34 17.82 4.22
C LEU A 197 20.74 18.29 4.60
N TRP A 198 21.65 17.37 4.91
CA TRP A 198 23.04 17.68 5.24
C TRP A 198 23.74 18.48 4.15
N LEU A 199 23.62 18.04 2.87
CA LEU A 199 24.21 18.73 1.74
C LEU A 199 23.63 20.15 1.59
N ARG A 200 22.31 20.30 1.72
CA ARG A 200 21.65 21.60 1.60
C ARG A 200 22.03 22.56 2.71
N LEU A 201 22.13 22.08 3.94
CA LEU A 201 22.61 22.90 5.07
C LEU A 201 24.06 23.36 4.86
N ARG A 202 24.90 22.49 4.26
CA ARG A 202 26.28 22.84 3.89
C ARG A 202 26.32 23.96 2.85
N GLU A 203 25.53 23.88 1.79
CA GLU A 203 25.42 24.92 0.76
C GLU A 203 24.96 26.26 1.36
N LEU A 204 23.99 26.23 2.24
CA LEU A 204 23.43 27.39 2.90
C LEU A 204 24.29 27.91 4.05
N LYS A 205 25.42 27.26 4.35
CA LYS A 205 26.34 27.58 5.47
C LYS A 205 25.63 27.61 6.83
N LEU A 206 24.57 26.81 7.01
CA LEU A 206 23.86 26.66 8.28
C LEU A 206 24.55 25.65 9.20
N ALA A 207 24.37 25.82 10.51
CA ALA A 207 24.83 24.86 11.51
C ALA A 207 24.12 23.51 11.31
N LYS A 208 24.85 22.46 10.92
CA LYS A 208 24.27 21.15 10.57
C LYS A 208 23.85 20.34 11.79
N ALA A 209 24.67 20.37 12.85
CA ALA A 209 24.49 19.51 14.01
C ALA A 209 23.09 19.62 14.65
N PRO A 210 22.52 20.81 14.92
CA PRO A 210 21.18 20.90 15.51
C PRO A 210 20.10 20.25 14.67
N TYR A 211 20.13 20.41 13.34
CA TYR A 211 19.15 19.81 12.43
C TYR A 211 19.28 18.29 12.38
N MET A 212 20.51 17.78 12.30
CA MET A 212 20.76 16.33 12.25
C MET A 212 20.38 15.67 13.57
N ILE A 213 20.72 16.28 14.71
CA ILE A 213 20.31 15.77 16.03
C ILE A 213 18.80 15.74 16.14
N ALA A 214 18.11 16.85 15.81
CA ALA A 214 16.66 16.91 15.84
C ALA A 214 16.01 15.83 14.93
N SER A 215 16.52 15.66 13.70
CA SER A 215 16.05 14.64 12.77
C SER A 215 16.26 13.22 13.33
N THR A 216 17.43 12.94 13.90
CA THR A 216 17.74 11.63 14.49
C THR A 216 16.87 11.35 15.69
N VAL A 217 16.68 12.31 16.58
CA VAL A 217 15.77 12.18 17.73
C VAL A 217 14.34 11.93 17.28
N GLY A 218 13.85 12.73 16.31
CA GLY A 218 12.52 12.51 15.74
C GLY A 218 12.36 11.11 15.15
N PHE A 219 13.32 10.65 14.34
CA PHE A 219 13.31 9.32 13.74
C PHE A 219 13.32 8.20 14.80
N ALA A 220 14.07 8.39 15.87
CA ALA A 220 14.21 7.39 16.92
C ALA A 220 12.91 7.18 17.72
N ILE A 221 12.06 8.20 17.87
CA ILE A 221 10.83 8.11 18.67
C ILE A 221 9.94 6.93 18.27
N PRO A 222 9.42 6.81 17.03
CA PRO A 222 8.55 5.70 16.65
C PRO A 222 9.29 4.36 16.64
N VAL A 223 10.58 4.35 16.28
CA VAL A 223 11.38 3.11 16.27
C VAL A 223 11.56 2.58 17.70
N ILE A 224 11.92 3.44 18.64
CA ILE A 224 12.06 3.08 20.05
C ILE A 224 10.70 2.67 20.63
N ALA A 225 9.62 3.38 20.31
CA ALA A 225 8.28 3.02 20.78
C ALA A 225 7.88 1.62 20.34
N CYS A 226 8.11 1.25 19.07
CA CYS A 226 7.89 -0.11 18.57
C CYS A 226 8.81 -1.12 19.28
N GLY A 227 10.08 -0.78 19.48
CA GLY A 227 11.03 -1.64 20.20
C GLY A 227 10.63 -1.88 21.64
N LEU A 228 10.24 -0.84 22.36
CA LEU A 228 9.76 -0.94 23.74
C LEU A 228 8.48 -1.78 23.86
N TYR A 229 7.54 -1.61 22.91
CA TYR A 229 6.35 -2.46 22.82
C TYR A 229 6.75 -3.94 22.69
N LEU A 230 7.64 -4.28 21.76
CA LEU A 230 8.10 -5.65 21.56
C LEU A 230 8.83 -6.22 22.78
N VAL A 231 9.65 -5.40 23.46
CA VAL A 231 10.31 -5.81 24.73
C VAL A 231 9.29 -6.05 25.82
N HIS A 232 8.32 -5.15 25.99
CA HIS A 232 7.25 -5.29 27.00
C HIS A 232 6.43 -6.57 26.80
N GLN A 233 6.14 -6.94 25.56
CA GLN A 233 5.42 -8.15 25.20
C GLN A 233 6.31 -9.43 25.22
N GLY A 234 7.61 -9.30 25.47
CA GLY A 234 8.55 -10.41 25.36
C GLY A 234 8.70 -10.99 23.95
N ALA A 235 8.41 -10.17 22.93
CA ALA A 235 8.33 -10.56 21.52
C ALA A 235 9.55 -10.14 20.67
N LEU A 236 10.51 -9.38 21.23
CA LEU A 236 11.64 -8.85 20.45
C LEU A 236 12.48 -9.97 19.81
N GLY A 237 12.74 -11.06 20.53
CA GLY A 237 13.48 -12.20 19.99
C GLY A 237 12.72 -12.90 18.84
N ALA A 238 11.40 -13.10 19.02
CA ALA A 238 10.53 -13.67 18.00
C ALA A 238 10.44 -12.77 16.75
N PHE A 239 10.30 -11.45 16.93
CA PHE A 239 10.35 -10.48 15.82
C PHE A 239 11.64 -10.61 15.01
N VAL A 240 12.80 -10.64 15.68
CA VAL A 240 14.09 -10.78 14.99
C VAL A 240 14.18 -12.11 14.23
N ALA A 241 13.68 -13.20 14.83
CA ALA A 241 13.67 -14.52 14.20
C ALA A 241 12.75 -14.56 12.96
N VAL A 242 11.54 -13.99 13.05
CA VAL A 242 10.61 -13.87 11.92
C VAL A 242 11.21 -13.02 10.80
N MET A 243 11.78 -11.86 11.11
CA MET A 243 12.37 -10.96 10.09
C MET A 243 13.56 -11.59 9.39
N ARG A 244 14.45 -12.30 10.11
CA ARG A 244 15.61 -12.97 9.51
C ARG A 244 15.27 -14.27 8.79
N GLY A 245 14.28 -15.00 9.24
CA GLY A 245 13.85 -16.29 8.69
C GLY A 245 12.72 -16.12 7.68
N ILE A 246 11.50 -16.04 8.20
CA ILE A 246 10.27 -16.15 7.39
C ILE A 246 10.12 -14.96 6.44
N ALA A 247 10.39 -13.73 6.87
CA ALA A 247 10.26 -12.56 5.99
C ALA A 247 11.28 -12.59 4.84
N ALA A 248 12.51 -13.03 5.11
CA ALA A 248 13.54 -13.22 4.09
C ALA A 248 13.15 -14.34 3.10
N TYR A 249 12.61 -15.44 3.62
CA TYR A 249 12.10 -16.55 2.81
C TYR A 249 10.91 -16.11 1.95
N HIS A 250 9.94 -15.42 2.55
CA HIS A 250 8.82 -14.83 1.82
C HIS A 250 9.31 -13.96 0.65
N ALA A 251 10.29 -13.09 0.87
CA ALA A 251 10.83 -12.21 -0.17
C ALA A 251 11.43 -12.99 -1.36
N SER A 252 11.90 -14.22 -1.15
CA SER A 252 12.46 -15.07 -2.20
C SER A 252 11.40 -15.78 -3.05
N LEU A 253 10.20 -16.00 -2.53
CA LEU A 253 9.13 -16.74 -3.21
C LEU A 253 8.54 -15.95 -4.38
N GLY A 254 8.33 -16.60 -5.52
CA GLY A 254 7.62 -16.01 -6.67
C GLY A 254 8.30 -14.78 -7.28
N ARG A 255 9.60 -14.59 -7.07
CA ARG A 255 10.33 -13.41 -7.55
C ARG A 255 10.45 -13.41 -9.09
N PRO A 256 9.96 -12.36 -9.78
CA PRO A 256 10.19 -12.16 -11.21
C PRO A 256 11.68 -11.91 -11.52
N SER A 257 12.05 -12.10 -12.79
CA SER A 257 13.40 -11.77 -13.25
C SER A 257 13.69 -10.26 -13.11
N LEU A 258 14.96 -9.90 -12.91
CA LEU A 258 15.36 -8.51 -12.76
C LEU A 258 14.90 -7.58 -13.91
N PRO A 259 15.00 -7.98 -15.21
CA PRO A 259 14.46 -7.16 -16.30
C PRO A 259 12.96 -6.88 -16.17
N VAL A 260 12.17 -7.89 -15.77
CA VAL A 260 10.72 -7.72 -15.54
C VAL A 260 10.45 -6.74 -14.40
N LEU A 261 11.24 -6.81 -13.31
CA LEU A 261 11.11 -5.86 -12.20
C LEU A 261 11.51 -4.44 -12.61
N ILE A 262 12.58 -4.28 -13.40
CA ILE A 262 13.00 -2.95 -13.90
C ILE A 262 11.91 -2.35 -14.78
N VAL A 263 11.38 -3.10 -15.75
CA VAL A 263 10.29 -2.62 -16.62
C VAL A 263 9.02 -2.38 -15.81
N GLY A 264 8.71 -3.27 -14.88
CA GLY A 264 7.54 -3.18 -14.00
C GLY A 264 7.59 -2.01 -13.01
N SER A 265 8.78 -1.46 -12.71
CA SER A 265 8.90 -0.28 -11.84
C SER A 265 8.41 1.01 -12.52
N PHE A 266 8.34 1.08 -13.83
CA PHE A 266 7.88 2.30 -14.51
C PHE A 266 6.35 2.48 -14.37
N PRO A 267 5.88 3.60 -13.81
CA PRO A 267 4.46 3.89 -13.66
C PRO A 267 3.85 4.39 -14.97
N THR A 268 3.56 3.45 -15.88
CA THR A 268 3.09 3.73 -17.24
C THR A 268 1.81 4.55 -17.29
N VAL A 269 0.99 4.49 -16.25
CA VAL A 269 -0.23 5.30 -16.11
C VAL A 269 0.04 6.81 -16.13
N LEU A 270 1.20 7.25 -15.64
CA LEU A 270 1.59 8.65 -15.59
C LEU A 270 2.27 9.15 -16.87
N LEU A 271 2.56 8.31 -17.86
CA LEU A 271 3.34 8.70 -19.05
C LEU A 271 2.77 9.92 -19.80
N THR A 272 1.45 10.06 -19.87
CA THR A 272 0.79 11.20 -20.55
C THR A 272 1.14 12.55 -19.93
N VAL A 273 1.42 12.58 -18.63
CA VAL A 273 1.82 13.81 -17.91
C VAL A 273 3.33 13.83 -17.63
N ALA A 274 3.97 12.67 -17.48
CA ALA A 274 5.39 12.57 -17.20
C ALA A 274 6.26 12.97 -18.39
N ILE A 275 5.90 12.59 -19.63
CA ILE A 275 6.66 12.96 -20.82
C ILE A 275 6.77 14.48 -20.97
N PRO A 276 5.66 15.27 -20.98
CA PRO A 276 5.77 16.72 -21.06
C PRO A 276 6.47 17.35 -19.84
N ALA A 277 6.29 16.80 -18.63
CA ALA A 277 6.98 17.28 -17.44
C ALA A 277 8.51 17.05 -17.54
N LEU A 278 8.95 15.87 -17.96
CA LEU A 278 10.37 15.56 -18.15
C LEU A 278 11.00 16.39 -19.28
N ALA A 279 10.25 16.68 -20.34
CA ALA A 279 10.70 17.61 -21.35
C ALA A 279 11.00 19.00 -20.76
N LEU A 280 10.10 19.52 -19.91
CA LEU A 280 10.32 20.80 -19.21
C LEU A 280 11.49 20.70 -18.20
N LEU A 281 11.64 19.58 -17.50
CA LEU A 281 12.77 19.34 -16.59
C LEU A 281 14.11 19.59 -17.29
N VAL A 282 14.24 19.04 -18.51
CA VAL A 282 15.47 19.16 -19.32
C VAL A 282 15.59 20.56 -19.92
N LEU A 283 14.53 21.06 -20.57
CA LEU A 283 14.54 22.34 -21.29
C LEU A 283 14.80 23.54 -20.36
N GLU A 284 14.32 23.48 -19.13
CA GLU A 284 14.47 24.56 -18.14
C GLU A 284 15.60 24.30 -17.14
N LYS A 285 16.25 23.13 -17.24
CA LYS A 285 17.33 22.71 -16.33
C LYS A 285 16.92 22.77 -14.85
N THR A 286 15.62 22.56 -14.56
CA THR A 286 15.07 22.63 -13.21
C THR A 286 15.58 21.51 -12.30
N TRP A 287 16.17 20.44 -12.86
CA TRP A 287 16.86 19.38 -12.13
C TRP A 287 18.03 19.89 -11.23
N LYS A 288 18.50 21.14 -11.45
CA LYS A 288 19.48 21.79 -10.57
C LYS A 288 18.87 22.34 -9.27
N ARG A 289 17.56 22.45 -9.20
CA ARG A 289 16.86 22.97 -8.01
C ARG A 289 16.81 21.91 -6.93
N TRP A 290 17.12 22.30 -5.71
CA TRP A 290 17.16 21.36 -4.58
C TRP A 290 15.83 20.64 -4.35
N GLU A 291 14.70 21.32 -4.46
CA GLU A 291 13.36 20.73 -4.31
C GLU A 291 13.12 19.62 -5.35
N VAL A 292 13.55 19.86 -6.57
CA VAL A 292 13.45 18.88 -7.67
C VAL A 292 14.39 17.69 -7.41
N GLN A 293 15.59 17.95 -6.89
CA GLN A 293 16.54 16.88 -6.52
C GLN A 293 15.97 15.96 -5.43
N VAL A 294 15.27 16.54 -4.43
CA VAL A 294 14.55 15.74 -3.40
C VAL A 294 13.49 14.85 -4.03
N MET A 295 12.66 15.39 -4.94
CA MET A 295 11.63 14.61 -5.63
C MET A 295 12.25 13.50 -6.50
N LEU A 296 13.28 13.81 -7.27
CA LEU A 296 14.00 12.84 -8.12
C LEU A 296 14.65 11.74 -7.29
N ALA A 297 15.26 12.08 -6.15
CA ALA A 297 15.85 11.09 -5.25
C ALA A 297 14.77 10.14 -4.70
N CYS A 298 13.60 10.66 -4.31
CA CYS A 298 12.50 9.83 -3.84
C CYS A 298 11.90 8.95 -4.95
N ILE A 299 11.84 9.42 -6.21
CA ILE A 299 11.43 8.60 -7.37
C ILE A 299 12.41 7.44 -7.54
N VAL A 300 13.72 7.71 -7.57
CA VAL A 300 14.76 6.68 -7.70
C VAL A 300 14.70 5.68 -6.53
N MET A 301 14.50 6.17 -5.31
CA MET A 301 14.34 5.30 -4.14
C MET A 301 13.07 4.45 -4.20
N GLY A 302 11.97 5.00 -4.74
CA GLY A 302 10.73 4.26 -4.97
C GLY A 302 10.92 3.11 -5.95
N ALA A 303 11.51 3.38 -7.12
CA ALA A 303 11.86 2.35 -8.09
C ALA A 303 12.82 1.30 -7.52
N THR A 304 13.82 1.74 -6.76
CA THR A 304 14.76 0.85 -6.06
C THR A 304 14.02 -0.04 -5.04
N SER A 305 13.12 0.53 -4.26
CA SER A 305 12.29 -0.22 -3.29
C SER A 305 11.45 -1.28 -3.99
N TYR A 306 10.79 -0.94 -5.12
CA TYR A 306 10.03 -1.88 -5.93
C TYR A 306 10.88 -3.07 -6.39
N ILE A 307 12.07 -2.80 -6.92
CA ILE A 307 12.99 -3.83 -7.44
C ILE A 307 13.51 -4.72 -6.29
N ILE A 308 13.88 -4.12 -5.15
CA ILE A 308 14.40 -4.87 -3.98
C ILE A 308 13.32 -5.78 -3.41
N GLN A 309 12.08 -5.32 -3.28
CA GLN A 309 10.96 -6.12 -2.81
C GLN A 309 10.72 -7.36 -3.69
N GLY A 310 10.97 -7.27 -4.99
CA GLY A 310 11.04 -8.41 -5.90
C GLY A 310 9.73 -9.17 -6.12
N LYS A 311 8.57 -8.60 -5.80
CA LYS A 311 7.25 -9.23 -5.99
C LYS A 311 6.55 -8.78 -7.28
N GLY A 312 6.83 -7.56 -7.73
CA GLY A 312 6.21 -7.00 -8.92
C GLY A 312 4.74 -6.59 -8.73
N PHE A 313 4.26 -6.45 -7.48
CA PHE A 313 2.90 -6.00 -7.21
C PHE A 313 2.74 -4.51 -7.54
N PRO A 314 1.61 -4.09 -8.13
CA PRO A 314 1.39 -2.70 -8.53
C PRO A 314 1.55 -1.69 -7.38
N TYR A 315 1.02 -2.00 -6.19
CA TYR A 315 1.06 -1.11 -5.04
C TYR A 315 2.49 -0.84 -4.49
N HIS A 316 3.48 -1.66 -4.82
CA HIS A 316 4.88 -1.39 -4.47
C HIS A 316 5.44 -0.14 -5.16
N ARG A 317 4.77 0.38 -6.22
CA ARG A 317 5.14 1.61 -6.92
C ARG A 317 4.65 2.89 -6.23
N TYR A 318 3.78 2.82 -5.24
CA TYR A 318 3.21 4.02 -4.62
C TYR A 318 4.22 5.08 -4.20
N PRO A 319 5.39 4.74 -3.60
CA PRO A 319 6.39 5.76 -3.29
C PRO A 319 6.92 6.48 -4.54
N GLU A 320 7.16 5.76 -5.63
CA GLU A 320 7.62 6.33 -6.89
C GLU A 320 6.52 7.15 -7.56
N GLU A 321 5.32 6.61 -7.68
CA GLU A 321 4.16 7.24 -8.30
C GLU A 321 3.78 8.56 -7.62
N ALA A 322 3.82 8.59 -6.30
CA ALA A 322 3.53 9.78 -5.51
C ALA A 322 4.49 10.94 -5.83
N PHE A 323 5.79 10.66 -5.81
CA PHE A 323 6.80 11.69 -6.10
C PHE A 323 6.88 12.05 -7.58
N LEU A 324 6.60 11.11 -8.49
CA LEU A 324 6.51 11.40 -9.92
C LEU A 324 5.28 12.29 -10.24
N ALA A 325 4.13 12.00 -9.65
CA ALA A 325 2.94 12.83 -9.79
C ALA A 325 3.18 14.25 -9.26
N LEU A 326 3.82 14.38 -8.10
CA LEU A 326 4.22 15.67 -7.53
C LEU A 326 5.19 16.42 -8.45
N LEU A 327 6.21 15.74 -8.96
CA LEU A 327 7.18 16.34 -9.90
C LEU A 327 6.50 16.82 -11.17
N CYS A 328 5.61 16.00 -11.74
CA CYS A 328 4.81 16.40 -12.91
C CYS A 328 4.01 17.66 -12.63
N GLY A 329 3.28 17.71 -11.53
CA GLY A 329 2.50 18.88 -11.15
C GLY A 329 3.36 20.14 -10.98
N ALA A 330 4.47 20.04 -10.27
CA ALA A 330 5.38 21.16 -10.03
C ALA A 330 5.98 21.71 -11.35
N LEU A 331 6.44 20.81 -12.24
CA LEU A 331 7.06 21.20 -13.50
C LEU A 331 6.05 21.75 -14.52
N LEU A 332 4.89 21.12 -14.66
CA LEU A 332 3.86 21.56 -15.60
C LEU A 332 3.28 22.92 -15.19
N VAL A 333 2.95 23.10 -13.90
CA VAL A 333 2.46 24.40 -13.41
C VAL A 333 3.56 25.47 -13.48
N GLY A 334 4.80 25.14 -13.15
CA GLY A 334 5.95 26.01 -13.33
C GLY A 334 6.14 26.45 -14.79
N GLY A 335 6.03 25.50 -15.72
CA GLY A 335 6.17 25.73 -17.17
C GLY A 335 5.11 26.64 -17.78
N MET A 336 3.96 26.80 -17.11
CA MET A 336 2.95 27.80 -17.53
C MET A 336 3.45 29.23 -17.51
N ARG A 337 4.48 29.54 -16.71
CA ARG A 337 5.11 30.88 -16.67
C ARG A 337 6.11 31.11 -17.78
N ALA A 338 6.50 30.04 -18.48
CA ALA A 338 7.37 30.13 -19.65
C ALA A 338 6.66 30.76 -20.88
N THR A 339 7.40 31.06 -21.90
CA THR A 339 6.89 31.57 -23.16
C THR A 339 7.07 30.57 -24.30
N GLY A 340 6.34 30.77 -25.41
CA GLY A 340 6.48 29.95 -26.61
C GLY A 340 6.12 28.47 -26.36
N TYR A 341 6.85 27.56 -27.01
CA TYR A 341 6.55 26.12 -27.02
C TYR A 341 6.60 25.45 -25.64
N ARG A 342 7.40 25.96 -24.71
CA ARG A 342 7.48 25.43 -23.34
C ARG A 342 6.15 25.57 -22.62
N ARG A 343 5.49 26.71 -22.78
CA ARG A 343 4.14 26.91 -22.25
C ARG A 343 3.13 25.98 -22.91
N VAL A 344 3.25 25.73 -24.21
CA VAL A 344 2.37 24.78 -24.92
C VAL A 344 2.55 23.37 -24.37
N ILE A 345 3.78 22.92 -24.13
CA ILE A 345 4.08 21.62 -23.48
C ILE A 345 3.42 21.55 -22.10
N ALA A 346 3.56 22.61 -21.29
CA ALA A 346 2.98 22.67 -19.95
C ALA A 346 1.44 22.55 -19.97
N VAL A 347 0.80 23.35 -20.83
CA VAL A 347 -0.67 23.32 -21.02
C VAL A 347 -1.13 21.97 -21.50
N ALA A 348 -0.46 21.38 -22.49
CA ALA A 348 -0.81 20.07 -23.02
C ALA A 348 -0.74 18.99 -21.92
N GLY A 349 0.31 18.99 -21.10
CA GLY A 349 0.44 18.05 -19.97
C GLY A 349 -0.64 18.25 -18.90
N LEU A 350 -0.95 19.50 -18.53
CA LEU A 350 -2.00 19.80 -17.56
C LEU A 350 -3.39 19.36 -18.06
N LEU A 351 -3.70 19.65 -19.33
CA LEU A 351 -4.95 19.24 -19.94
C LEU A 351 -5.03 17.72 -20.13
N ALA A 352 -3.94 17.06 -20.50
CA ALA A 352 -3.89 15.59 -20.56
C ALA A 352 -4.18 14.96 -19.20
N GLY A 353 -3.62 15.51 -18.12
CA GLY A 353 -3.92 15.08 -16.76
C GLY A 353 -5.39 15.29 -16.37
N ALA A 354 -5.90 16.51 -16.57
CA ALA A 354 -7.22 16.89 -16.09
C ALA A 354 -8.38 16.38 -16.96
N LEU A 355 -8.21 16.31 -18.29
CA LEU A 355 -9.31 15.98 -19.23
C LEU A 355 -9.28 14.53 -19.71
N TYR A 356 -8.15 13.83 -19.55
CA TYR A 356 -8.02 12.44 -19.98
C TYR A 356 -7.69 11.52 -18.80
N LEU A 357 -6.56 11.71 -18.12
CA LEU A 357 -6.10 10.78 -17.09
C LEU A 357 -7.05 10.76 -15.88
N ALA A 358 -7.48 11.92 -15.40
CA ALA A 358 -8.35 12.02 -14.24
C ALA A 358 -9.74 11.37 -14.46
N PRO A 359 -10.51 11.74 -15.50
CA PRO A 359 -11.82 11.12 -15.71
C PRO A 359 -11.72 9.63 -16.09
N SER A 360 -10.67 9.22 -16.83
CA SER A 360 -10.47 7.80 -17.13
C SER A 360 -10.16 6.97 -15.89
N SER A 361 -9.38 7.53 -14.95
CA SER A 361 -9.09 6.86 -13.67
C SER A 361 -10.34 6.71 -12.81
N ALA A 362 -11.17 7.75 -12.71
CA ALA A 362 -12.45 7.70 -12.02
C ALA A 362 -13.42 6.68 -12.66
N ALA A 363 -13.46 6.61 -14.00
CA ALA A 363 -14.28 5.65 -14.73
C ALA A 363 -13.83 4.19 -14.51
N ILE A 364 -12.51 3.95 -14.42
CA ILE A 364 -11.96 2.62 -14.12
C ILE A 364 -12.30 2.23 -12.67
N ALA A 365 -12.15 3.15 -11.71
CA ALA A 365 -12.51 2.92 -10.32
C ALA A 365 -13.98 2.50 -10.16
N ARG A 366 -14.88 3.11 -10.95
CA ARG A 366 -16.30 2.73 -11.00
C ARG A 366 -16.53 1.31 -11.52
N GLY A 367 -15.62 0.79 -12.33
CA GLY A 367 -15.78 -0.53 -12.97
C GLY A 367 -15.49 -1.70 -12.04
N TYR A 368 -15.03 -1.48 -10.80
CA TYR A 368 -14.84 -2.57 -9.84
C TYR A 368 -16.17 -3.00 -9.25
N ASP A 369 -16.42 -4.31 -9.32
CA ASP A 369 -17.51 -4.93 -8.60
C ASP A 369 -17.12 -5.09 -7.13
N TRP A 370 -17.93 -4.54 -6.24
CA TRP A 370 -17.71 -4.55 -4.80
C TRP A 370 -18.89 -5.17 -4.03
N HIS A 371 -19.89 -5.67 -4.73
CA HIS A 371 -21.10 -6.22 -4.12
C HIS A 371 -20.93 -7.68 -3.70
N ASP A 372 -20.06 -8.43 -4.38
CA ASP A 372 -19.89 -9.86 -4.20
C ASP A 372 -18.82 -10.21 -3.15
N GLN A 373 -19.30 -10.62 -1.99
CA GLN A 373 -18.48 -11.26 -0.95
C GLN A 373 -19.03 -12.67 -0.66
N GLU A 374 -19.39 -13.39 -1.70
CA GLU A 374 -20.08 -14.67 -1.59
C GLU A 374 -19.25 -15.74 -0.88
N PHE A 375 -17.93 -15.75 -1.06
CA PHE A 375 -17.05 -16.65 -0.31
C PHE A 375 -17.27 -16.49 1.20
N GLN A 376 -17.22 -15.25 1.71
CA GLN A 376 -17.37 -14.97 3.13
C GLN A 376 -18.79 -15.29 3.62
N GLN A 377 -19.80 -15.01 2.81
CA GLN A 377 -21.21 -15.31 3.14
C GLN A 377 -21.44 -16.82 3.23
N MET A 378 -20.94 -17.59 2.26
CA MET A 378 -21.06 -19.05 2.23
C MET A 378 -20.28 -19.69 3.38
N LEU A 379 -19.05 -19.28 3.62
CA LEU A 379 -18.24 -19.81 4.72
C LEU A 379 -18.83 -19.44 6.10
N THR A 380 -19.37 -18.23 6.26
CA THR A 380 -20.09 -17.82 7.47
C THR A 380 -21.30 -18.71 7.72
N ALA A 381 -22.08 -19.03 6.69
CA ALA A 381 -23.24 -19.91 6.81
C ALA A 381 -22.83 -21.33 7.21
N ASP A 382 -21.82 -21.91 6.54
CA ASP A 382 -21.30 -23.24 6.85
C ASP A 382 -20.74 -23.31 8.29
N LEU A 383 -19.92 -22.33 8.71
CA LEU A 383 -19.38 -22.28 10.07
C LEU A 383 -20.46 -22.07 11.14
N THR A 384 -21.50 -21.30 10.82
CA THR A 384 -22.65 -21.10 11.72
C THR A 384 -23.41 -22.42 11.95
N GLN A 385 -23.63 -23.22 10.90
CA GLN A 385 -24.24 -24.55 11.02
C GLN A 385 -23.41 -25.52 11.87
N LEU A 386 -22.06 -25.42 11.77
CA LEU A 386 -21.16 -26.29 12.52
C LEU A 386 -20.97 -25.91 14.00
N GLY A 387 -21.42 -24.73 14.40
CA GLY A 387 -21.33 -24.33 15.80
C GLY A 387 -21.28 -22.82 16.06
N GLY A 388 -21.04 -22.00 15.05
CA GLY A 388 -20.98 -20.54 15.17
C GLY A 388 -19.95 -20.11 16.22
N ALA A 389 -20.34 -19.34 17.23
CA ALA A 389 -19.46 -18.84 18.29
C ALA A 389 -18.76 -19.95 19.12
N ARG A 390 -19.28 -21.20 19.13
CA ARG A 390 -18.63 -22.33 19.81
C ARG A 390 -17.37 -22.82 19.10
N LEU A 391 -17.13 -22.35 17.89
CA LEU A 391 -15.92 -22.63 17.11
C LEU A 391 -14.76 -21.67 17.43
N ASP A 392 -14.91 -20.77 18.41
CA ASP A 392 -13.83 -19.88 18.83
C ASP A 392 -12.60 -20.67 19.29
N GLY A 393 -11.43 -20.36 18.71
CA GLY A 393 -10.20 -21.10 18.90
C GLY A 393 -10.15 -22.50 18.26
N LYS A 394 -11.12 -22.88 17.40
CA LYS A 394 -11.28 -24.24 16.87
C LYS A 394 -11.34 -24.33 15.34
N VAL A 395 -11.12 -23.25 14.64
CA VAL A 395 -11.04 -23.20 13.18
C VAL A 395 -9.61 -22.89 12.78
N GLN A 396 -9.08 -23.61 11.79
CA GLN A 396 -7.81 -23.31 11.14
C GLN A 396 -8.02 -23.04 9.66
N CYS A 397 -7.54 -21.89 9.19
CA CYS A 397 -7.55 -21.53 7.79
C CYS A 397 -6.25 -21.96 7.08
N PHE A 398 -6.37 -22.47 5.85
CA PHE A 398 -5.26 -22.72 4.95
C PHE A 398 -5.49 -21.88 3.69
N GLU A 399 -4.86 -20.71 3.66
CA GLU A 399 -5.03 -19.73 2.61
C GLU A 399 -3.87 -18.74 2.51
N MET A 400 -3.87 -17.90 1.47
CA MET A 400 -2.92 -16.80 1.31
C MET A 400 -3.61 -15.42 1.22
N ALA A 401 -4.82 -15.33 0.71
CA ALA A 401 -5.48 -14.06 0.39
C ALA A 401 -6.54 -13.61 1.41
N ALA A 402 -6.50 -14.17 2.61
CA ALA A 402 -7.25 -13.72 3.79
C ALA A 402 -8.80 -13.74 3.68
N GLU A 403 -9.39 -14.55 2.80
CA GLU A 403 -10.85 -14.68 2.71
C GLU A 403 -11.45 -15.46 3.89
N CYS A 404 -10.80 -16.56 4.30
CA CYS A 404 -11.16 -17.32 5.50
C CYS A 404 -10.91 -16.49 6.77
N GLN A 405 -9.74 -15.88 6.91
CA GLN A 405 -9.40 -15.05 8.07
C GLN A 405 -10.31 -13.82 8.16
N ASN A 406 -10.71 -13.24 7.01
CA ASN A 406 -11.72 -12.19 6.98
C ASN A 406 -13.08 -12.68 7.49
N THR A 407 -13.46 -13.92 7.15
CA THR A 407 -14.67 -14.55 7.69
C THR A 407 -14.58 -14.73 9.21
N LEU A 408 -13.44 -15.23 9.73
CA LEU A 408 -13.21 -15.35 11.17
C LEU A 408 -13.26 -14.00 11.87
N TYR A 409 -12.66 -12.95 11.28
CA TYR A 409 -12.73 -11.59 11.79
C TYR A 409 -14.17 -11.09 11.92
N ASN A 410 -14.98 -11.28 10.87
CA ASN A 410 -16.39 -10.87 10.86
C ASN A 410 -17.24 -11.65 11.87
N MET A 411 -16.95 -12.94 12.06
CA MET A 411 -17.61 -13.81 13.04
C MET A 411 -17.07 -13.65 14.47
N LYS A 412 -15.99 -12.86 14.67
CA LYS A 412 -15.28 -12.67 15.94
C LYS A 412 -14.74 -13.99 16.52
N LEU A 413 -14.16 -14.81 15.65
CA LEU A 413 -13.53 -16.08 16.02
C LEU A 413 -12.00 -15.97 15.98
N VAL A 414 -11.36 -16.45 17.04
CA VAL A 414 -9.91 -16.63 17.08
C VAL A 414 -9.55 -17.92 16.35
N GLU A 415 -8.51 -17.90 15.55
CA GLU A 415 -8.00 -19.09 14.86
C GLU A 415 -7.33 -20.07 15.82
N ALA A 416 -7.33 -21.37 15.50
CA ALA A 416 -6.79 -22.43 16.35
C ALA A 416 -5.28 -22.29 16.59
N THR A 417 -4.54 -21.85 15.57
CA THR A 417 -3.09 -21.58 15.66
C THR A 417 -2.80 -20.13 15.30
N GLY A 418 -1.57 -19.68 15.43
CA GLY A 418 -1.13 -18.34 15.01
C GLY A 418 -0.45 -18.33 13.65
N TYR A 419 -0.56 -19.38 12.85
CA TYR A 419 0.14 -19.52 11.57
C TYR A 419 -0.76 -19.07 10.43
N MET A 420 -0.60 -17.81 10.03
CA MET A 420 -1.51 -17.10 9.14
C MET A 420 -1.38 -17.48 7.65
N TYR A 421 -0.24 -18.07 7.23
CA TYR A 421 0.03 -18.39 5.84
C TYR A 421 0.29 -19.88 5.63
N ASP A 422 -0.50 -20.52 4.79
CA ASP A 422 -0.25 -21.89 4.31
C ASP A 422 0.89 -21.97 3.29
N CYS A 423 1.20 -20.86 2.67
CA CYS A 423 2.21 -20.70 1.61
C CYS A 423 3.56 -21.32 1.96
N TYR A 424 3.97 -21.23 3.22
CA TYR A 424 5.26 -21.76 3.68
C TYR A 424 5.19 -23.27 3.96
N LEU A 425 3.97 -23.79 4.20
CA LEU A 425 3.74 -25.22 4.50
C LEU A 425 3.84 -26.09 3.24
N PHE A 426 3.37 -25.59 2.09
CA PHE A 426 3.13 -26.41 0.90
C PHE A 426 4.04 -26.08 -0.28
N GLN A 427 5.19 -25.40 -0.05
CA GLN A 427 6.14 -25.16 -1.13
C GLN A 427 6.74 -26.48 -1.68
N PRO A 428 6.93 -26.58 -3.01
CA PRO A 428 7.51 -27.78 -3.61
C PRO A 428 8.95 -28.03 -3.14
N GLN A 429 9.72 -26.95 -2.98
CA GLN A 429 11.10 -27.02 -2.50
C GLN A 429 11.15 -26.61 -1.03
N GLN A 430 11.60 -27.54 -0.20
CA GLN A 430 11.77 -27.29 1.21
C GLN A 430 13.12 -26.63 1.50
N THR A 431 13.09 -25.67 2.40
CA THR A 431 14.27 -24.98 2.95
C THR A 431 14.32 -25.21 4.46
N PRO A 432 15.46 -25.00 5.11
CA PRO A 432 15.52 -25.08 6.58
C PRO A 432 14.44 -24.21 7.26
N VAL A 433 14.14 -23.04 6.70
CA VAL A 433 13.12 -22.12 7.21
C VAL A 433 11.71 -22.71 7.07
N SER A 434 11.36 -23.25 5.89
CA SER A 434 10.04 -23.85 5.67
C SER A 434 9.84 -25.15 6.45
N LEU A 435 10.90 -25.93 6.63
CA LEU A 435 10.86 -27.11 7.49
C LEU A 435 10.61 -26.75 8.97
N LYS A 436 11.33 -25.75 9.48
CA LYS A 436 11.08 -25.24 10.84
C LYS A 436 9.67 -24.69 10.99
N TYR A 437 9.17 -23.95 10.01
CA TYR A 437 7.79 -23.44 10.01
C TYR A 437 6.76 -24.59 10.05
N ARG A 438 7.00 -25.69 9.28
CA ARG A 438 6.15 -26.90 9.33
C ARG A 438 6.18 -27.56 10.70
N GLU A 439 7.37 -27.71 11.28
CA GLU A 439 7.54 -28.32 12.62
C GLU A 439 6.78 -27.53 13.69
N ASP A 440 7.00 -26.22 13.73
CA ASP A 440 6.34 -25.33 14.72
C ASP A 440 4.82 -25.29 14.53
N PHE A 441 4.35 -25.25 13.27
CA PHE A 441 2.93 -25.35 12.95
C PHE A 441 2.36 -26.71 13.39
N TRP A 442 3.09 -27.80 13.15
CA TRP A 442 2.66 -29.15 13.51
C TRP A 442 2.49 -29.30 15.03
N GLU A 443 3.42 -28.78 15.79
CA GLU A 443 3.33 -28.74 17.24
C GLU A 443 2.10 -27.92 17.71
N ALA A 444 1.89 -26.74 17.15
CA ALA A 444 0.75 -25.88 17.48
C ALA A 444 -0.59 -26.55 17.14
N LEU A 445 -0.67 -27.23 15.98
CA LEU A 445 -1.85 -27.94 15.51
C LEU A 445 -2.22 -29.11 16.45
N HIS A 446 -1.23 -29.81 17.00
CA HIS A 446 -1.46 -30.92 17.96
C HIS A 446 -1.74 -30.42 19.37
N ALA A 447 -1.17 -29.28 19.75
CA ALA A 447 -1.45 -28.66 21.04
C ALA A 447 -2.90 -28.15 21.16
N ASN A 448 -3.45 -27.66 20.04
CA ASN A 448 -4.84 -27.19 19.95
C ASN A 448 -5.50 -27.71 18.66
N PRO A 449 -5.91 -28.98 18.62
CA PRO A 449 -6.46 -29.58 17.41
C PRO A 449 -7.78 -28.90 17.00
N PRO A 450 -7.85 -28.30 15.79
CA PRO A 450 -9.07 -27.62 15.33
C PRO A 450 -10.23 -28.60 15.14
N GLN A 451 -11.44 -28.12 15.37
CA GLN A 451 -12.66 -28.88 15.01
C GLN A 451 -12.95 -28.76 13.52
N VAL A 452 -12.54 -27.65 12.91
CA VAL A 452 -12.79 -27.35 11.50
C VAL A 452 -11.50 -26.87 10.85
N LEU A 453 -11.19 -27.46 9.67
CA LEU A 453 -10.15 -26.97 8.77
C LEU A 453 -10.82 -26.39 7.53
N VAL A 454 -10.45 -25.20 7.14
CA VAL A 454 -10.88 -24.56 5.90
C VAL A 454 -9.67 -24.52 4.95
N VAL A 455 -9.72 -25.30 3.88
CA VAL A 455 -8.66 -25.37 2.87
C VAL A 455 -9.14 -24.67 1.61
N THR A 456 -8.44 -23.66 1.17
CA THR A 456 -8.76 -22.96 -0.07
C THR A 456 -7.95 -23.53 -1.25
N ASP A 457 -8.45 -23.35 -2.47
CA ASP A 457 -7.71 -23.70 -3.69
C ASP A 457 -6.71 -22.60 -4.09
N GLN A 458 -6.49 -21.63 -3.21
CA GLN A 458 -5.55 -20.54 -3.44
C GLN A 458 -4.12 -21.03 -3.57
N GLU A 459 -3.36 -20.30 -4.34
CA GLU A 459 -1.96 -20.60 -4.55
C GLU A 459 -1.02 -19.53 -4.13
N CYS A 460 0.11 -20.01 -3.65
CA CYS A 460 1.24 -19.21 -3.32
C CYS A 460 2.00 -18.80 -4.59
N PHE A 461 1.94 -17.51 -4.96
CA PHE A 461 2.84 -16.90 -5.96
C PHE A 461 2.98 -17.66 -7.29
N LYS A 462 1.97 -17.68 -8.15
CA LYS A 462 2.00 -18.22 -9.52
C LYS A 462 1.98 -19.75 -9.67
N GLN A 463 1.59 -20.46 -8.66
CA GLN A 463 1.34 -21.89 -8.78
C GLN A 463 -0.10 -22.13 -9.28
N ALA A 464 -0.42 -23.35 -9.85
CA ALA A 464 -1.76 -23.67 -10.34
C ALA A 464 -2.76 -23.89 -9.20
N ARG A 465 -3.93 -23.31 -9.24
CA ARG A 465 -4.97 -23.41 -8.21
C ARG A 465 -5.52 -24.83 -8.13
N ASN A 466 -5.43 -25.46 -6.98
CA ASN A 466 -5.98 -26.78 -6.73
C ASN A 466 -5.99 -27.12 -5.24
N PHE A 467 -6.80 -28.10 -4.84
CA PHE A 467 -6.82 -28.60 -3.46
C PHE A 467 -5.72 -29.63 -3.14
N GLY A 468 -4.89 -30.01 -4.11
CA GLY A 468 -3.83 -31.02 -3.94
C GLY A 468 -2.60 -30.53 -3.18
N LEU A 469 -2.60 -29.32 -2.63
CA LEU A 469 -1.45 -28.75 -1.91
C LEU A 469 -1.05 -29.57 -0.69
N ALA A 470 -2.03 -30.10 0.05
CA ALA A 470 -1.78 -30.95 1.23
C ALA A 470 -0.91 -32.17 0.90
N GLY A 471 -1.03 -32.74 -0.32
CA GLY A 471 -0.20 -33.87 -0.78
C GLY A 471 1.30 -33.56 -0.89
N ARG A 472 1.69 -32.28 -0.90
CA ARG A 472 3.11 -31.86 -0.83
C ARG A 472 3.71 -32.02 0.59
N TRP A 473 2.88 -32.34 1.56
CA TRP A 473 3.26 -32.66 2.93
C TRP A 473 2.55 -33.95 3.36
N PRO A 474 3.14 -35.15 3.07
CA PRO A 474 2.49 -36.44 3.27
C PRO A 474 2.01 -36.69 4.72
N GLN A 475 2.74 -36.20 5.71
CA GLN A 475 2.35 -36.31 7.12
C GLN A 475 1.04 -35.53 7.42
N PHE A 476 0.91 -34.31 6.89
CA PHE A 476 -0.31 -33.53 7.02
C PHE A 476 -1.47 -34.13 6.20
N GLN A 477 -1.20 -34.62 5.02
CA GLN A 477 -2.20 -35.31 4.20
C GLN A 477 -2.77 -36.53 4.95
N HIS A 478 -1.92 -37.35 5.53
CA HIS A 478 -2.35 -38.50 6.34
C HIS A 478 -3.18 -38.08 7.56
N TYR A 479 -2.76 -37.04 8.26
CA TYR A 479 -3.50 -36.46 9.40
C TYR A 479 -4.88 -35.96 8.95
N LEU A 480 -4.97 -35.26 7.83
CA LEU A 480 -6.24 -34.79 7.28
C LEU A 480 -7.18 -35.95 6.94
N GLU A 481 -6.67 -37.01 6.32
CA GLU A 481 -7.46 -38.18 5.93
C GLU A 481 -7.87 -39.07 7.11
N SER A 482 -7.03 -39.17 8.15
CA SER A 482 -7.32 -40.00 9.34
C SER A 482 -8.23 -39.31 10.34
N GLU A 483 -7.98 -38.03 10.64
CA GLU A 483 -8.66 -37.32 11.73
C GLU A 483 -9.87 -36.53 11.28
N TYR A 484 -10.02 -36.23 9.96
CA TYR A 484 -11.08 -35.35 9.47
C TYR A 484 -11.92 -36.03 8.40
N THR A 485 -13.12 -35.48 8.22
CA THR A 485 -14.04 -35.85 7.12
C THR A 485 -14.38 -34.59 6.32
N LEU A 486 -14.32 -34.68 5.01
CA LEU A 486 -14.78 -33.60 4.11
C LEU A 486 -16.29 -33.43 4.28
N ALA A 487 -16.69 -32.30 4.87
CA ALA A 487 -18.10 -31.98 5.12
C ALA A 487 -18.72 -31.17 3.96
N ALA A 488 -17.95 -30.30 3.32
CA ALA A 488 -18.44 -29.50 2.21
C ALA A 488 -17.28 -29.11 1.26
N GLN A 489 -17.63 -28.94 -0.01
CA GLN A 489 -16.79 -28.23 -0.99
C GLN A 489 -17.66 -27.18 -1.65
N ARG A 490 -17.18 -25.94 -1.70
CA ARG A 490 -17.92 -24.80 -2.21
C ARG A 490 -17.10 -24.02 -3.22
N THR A 491 -17.77 -23.56 -4.27
CA THR A 491 -17.23 -22.60 -5.24
C THR A 491 -18.22 -21.46 -5.33
N PRO A 492 -17.88 -20.27 -4.81
CA PRO A 492 -18.74 -19.09 -4.96
C PRO A 492 -18.93 -18.78 -6.45
N PRO A 493 -20.15 -18.41 -6.89
CA PRO A 493 -20.42 -18.10 -8.30
C PRO A 493 -19.70 -16.83 -8.75
N HIS A 494 -19.46 -15.87 -7.86
CA HIS A 494 -18.81 -14.61 -8.16
C HIS A 494 -17.72 -14.27 -7.15
N THR A 495 -16.84 -13.35 -7.54
CA THR A 495 -15.85 -12.74 -6.66
C THR A 495 -15.57 -11.30 -7.06
N LEU A 496 -14.96 -10.54 -6.15
CA LEU A 496 -14.54 -9.18 -6.43
C LEU A 496 -13.61 -9.14 -7.66
N GLY A 497 -14.00 -8.37 -8.64
CA GLY A 497 -13.25 -8.19 -9.87
C GLY A 497 -13.61 -6.90 -10.60
N TRP A 498 -12.89 -6.61 -11.65
CA TRP A 498 -13.26 -5.54 -12.54
C TRP A 498 -14.20 -6.09 -13.62
N TRP A 499 -15.30 -5.41 -13.91
CA TRP A 499 -16.34 -5.90 -14.83
C TRP A 499 -15.85 -6.34 -16.21
N ARG A 500 -14.72 -5.80 -16.69
CA ARG A 500 -14.05 -6.22 -17.94
C ARG A 500 -13.09 -7.40 -17.78
N HIS A 501 -12.68 -7.67 -16.55
CA HIS A 501 -11.75 -8.74 -16.21
C HIS A 501 -12.19 -9.37 -14.88
N PRO A 502 -13.30 -10.12 -14.89
CA PRO A 502 -13.77 -10.77 -13.68
C PRO A 502 -12.68 -11.72 -13.17
N ALA A 503 -12.42 -11.67 -11.88
CA ALA A 503 -11.54 -12.63 -11.26
C ALA A 503 -12.26 -13.99 -11.15
N VAL A 504 -11.48 -15.08 -11.17
CA VAL A 504 -12.02 -16.41 -10.88
C VAL A 504 -12.17 -16.55 -9.36
N PRO A 505 -13.36 -16.89 -8.84
CA PRO A 505 -13.55 -17.04 -7.41
C PRO A 505 -12.68 -18.14 -6.83
N PHE A 506 -12.25 -17.99 -5.58
CA PHE A 506 -11.60 -19.06 -4.84
C PHE A 506 -12.64 -20.05 -4.34
N SER A 507 -12.28 -21.33 -4.40
CA SER A 507 -13.09 -22.40 -3.82
C SER A 507 -12.53 -22.78 -2.44
N TYR A 508 -13.36 -23.37 -1.58
CA TYR A 508 -12.88 -23.95 -0.33
C TYR A 508 -13.45 -25.35 -0.09
N GLN A 509 -12.67 -26.13 0.62
CA GLN A 509 -13.07 -27.39 1.22
C GLN A 509 -13.12 -27.21 2.74
N LEU A 510 -14.16 -27.74 3.36
CA LEU A 510 -14.41 -27.66 4.78
C LEU A 510 -14.34 -29.07 5.35
N TYR A 511 -13.38 -29.28 6.24
CA TYR A 511 -13.16 -30.55 6.90
C TYR A 511 -13.56 -30.44 8.36
N VAL A 512 -14.30 -31.44 8.84
CA VAL A 512 -14.73 -31.52 10.25
C VAL A 512 -14.04 -32.70 10.92
N ARG A 513 -13.51 -32.46 12.11
CA ARG A 513 -12.83 -33.49 12.89
C ARG A 513 -13.78 -34.61 13.24
N ARG A 514 -13.35 -35.84 13.02
CA ARG A 514 -14.08 -37.03 13.45
C ARG A 514 -14.20 -37.02 14.97
N GLN A 515 -15.37 -37.30 15.49
CA GLN A 515 -15.52 -37.51 16.92
C GLN A 515 -14.86 -38.84 17.26
N PRO A 516 -14.09 -38.94 18.37
CA PRO A 516 -13.44 -40.16 18.78
C PRO A 516 -14.44 -41.27 19.11
#